data_c45c61c6d3fc0dbd4b3d5f50fd6e4a8e
#
_entry.id   c45c61c6d3fc0dbd4b3d5f50fd6e4a8e
#
_cell.length_a   1.000
_cell.length_b   1.000
_cell.length_c   1.000
_cell.angle_alpha   90.00
_cell.angle_beta   90.00
_cell.angle_gamma   90.00
#
_symmetry.space_group_name_H-M   'P 1'
#
loop_
_entity.id
_entity.type
_entity.pdbx_description
1 polymer ?
#
loop_
_entity_poly.entity_id
_entity_poly.type
_entity_poly.pdbx_seq_one_letter_code
_entity_poly.pdbx_strand_id
1 'polypeptide(L)'
;MKKLRAQGQRIVNEDGAHVILHGVNLVCKEKKKGYLEPCDEGLFAWFREQGYNVVRLGLIWDGVEPEPGEYDDIYLGKIKQQAAWAEQNGIYVFLDMHQDLYSVLYGDGAPAWATLTDDLPHVEGQLWSDAYLESPAVNRALDRFWDNAAGPGGVGLQERYAAMWRHVAEFFSDCPNLIGYDLMNEPYPGTDGQEVLGAIIAAYAETVLGLTDADPGQLAELWFDEEKKLEVLAGMAKMEIYRPLVESATEASQRFEREKLAGFFNRTAGTIREVDPERLMLLETSYFANMGIESGLQPLTDRSGNRDAGMLYAPHGYDLVVDTNHYEAYNQDRVDLIFSVHRRVQQRLNVPALIGEWGAYNDHPATYGLTKAIVALFEEYLWSSTYWCWTDGFKEAPYAAGLNRAYPHATGGELLRYRYDYDAGRLEMDYVPDGGETVIYHPHAARLGEGAVVITGAEGCQVEIRPYRGMESRQGESRPDGGAQGGLVTVRAPKGDASVSVRIGG
;
A
#
# COMPACT_ATOMS: atom_id res chain seq x y z
N MET A 1 -19.31 10.94 1.53
CA MET A 1 -18.13 10.96 2.45
C MET A 1 -17.38 12.29 2.31
N LYS A 2 -16.53 12.69 3.29
CA LYS A 2 -15.74 13.93 3.18
C LYS A 2 -14.61 13.76 2.17
N LYS A 3 -14.38 14.77 1.33
CA LYS A 3 -13.24 14.75 0.39
C LYS A 3 -11.92 14.81 1.14
N LEU A 4 -10.92 14.06 0.65
CA LEU A 4 -9.57 14.06 1.19
C LEU A 4 -8.61 14.81 0.26
N ARG A 5 -7.61 15.45 0.84
CA ARG A 5 -6.54 16.14 0.12
C ARG A 5 -5.21 16.02 0.83
N ALA A 6 -4.12 16.19 0.09
CA ALA A 6 -2.79 16.28 0.66
C ALA A 6 -2.53 17.70 1.21
N GLN A 7 -1.91 17.77 2.40
CA GLN A 7 -1.45 19.02 3.01
C GLN A 7 -0.13 18.81 3.74
N GLY A 8 0.98 19.18 3.11
CA GLY A 8 2.29 18.80 3.59
C GLY A 8 2.39 17.29 3.71
N GLN A 9 2.83 16.77 4.84
CA GLN A 9 2.94 15.32 5.07
C GLN A 9 1.67 14.68 5.64
N ARG A 10 0.51 15.32 5.56
CA ARG A 10 -0.75 14.85 6.13
C ARG A 10 -1.82 14.68 5.07
N ILE A 11 -2.63 13.64 5.20
CA ILE A 11 -3.94 13.55 4.54
C ILE A 11 -4.92 14.30 5.41
N VAL A 12 -5.65 15.23 4.85
CA VAL A 12 -6.69 15.98 5.58
C VAL A 12 -8.02 15.93 4.85
N ASN A 13 -9.11 15.96 5.61
CA ASN A 13 -10.44 16.09 5.03
C ASN A 13 -10.78 17.56 4.74
N GLU A 14 -11.97 17.81 4.19
CA GLU A 14 -12.45 19.15 3.85
C GLU A 14 -12.59 20.09 5.06
N ASP A 15 -12.76 19.56 6.29
CA ASP A 15 -12.76 20.34 7.53
C ASP A 15 -11.35 20.64 8.04
N GLY A 16 -10.30 20.12 7.40
CA GLY A 16 -8.90 20.26 7.81
C GLY A 16 -8.43 19.22 8.84
N ALA A 17 -9.29 18.30 9.29
CA ALA A 17 -8.91 17.25 10.24
C ALA A 17 -7.88 16.29 9.61
N HIS A 18 -6.83 15.95 10.36
CA HIS A 18 -5.82 14.97 9.96
C HIS A 18 -6.42 13.56 9.95
N VAL A 19 -6.40 12.88 8.80
CA VAL A 19 -6.97 11.55 8.60
C VAL A 19 -5.88 10.50 8.53
N ILE A 20 -6.03 9.44 9.32
CA ILE A 20 -5.24 8.21 9.20
C ILE A 20 -6.11 7.15 8.53
N LEU A 21 -5.62 6.63 7.42
CA LEU A 21 -6.25 5.54 6.68
C LEU A 21 -5.61 4.21 7.08
N HIS A 22 -6.45 3.24 7.43
CA HIS A 22 -6.05 1.89 7.79
C HIS A 22 -6.98 0.89 7.13
N GLY A 23 -6.43 -0.04 6.33
CA GLY A 23 -7.26 -0.95 5.58
C GLY A 23 -6.53 -2.12 4.98
N VAL A 24 -7.11 -2.66 3.92
CA VAL A 24 -6.65 -3.87 3.24
C VAL A 24 -6.67 -3.69 1.73
N ASN A 25 -5.88 -4.51 1.06
CA ASN A 25 -5.94 -4.69 -0.39
C ASN A 25 -7.03 -5.71 -0.74
N LEU A 26 -7.87 -5.37 -1.71
CA LEU A 26 -8.86 -6.26 -2.30
C LEU A 26 -8.55 -6.35 -3.80
N VAL A 27 -7.71 -7.31 -4.17
CA VAL A 27 -7.13 -7.47 -5.52
C VAL A 27 -7.32 -8.91 -5.97
N CYS A 28 -7.86 -9.11 -7.16
CA CYS A 28 -7.96 -10.43 -7.78
C CYS A 28 -7.17 -10.49 -9.07
N LYS A 29 -6.11 -11.29 -9.10
CA LYS A 29 -5.21 -11.46 -10.24
C LYS A 29 -5.70 -12.50 -11.27
N GLU A 30 -6.75 -13.23 -10.94
CA GLU A 30 -7.18 -14.41 -11.70
C GLU A 30 -8.15 -14.06 -12.83
N LYS A 31 -7.71 -14.18 -14.08
CA LYS A 31 -8.55 -13.99 -15.28
C LYS A 31 -9.79 -14.89 -15.29
N LYS A 32 -9.67 -16.15 -14.81
CA LYS A 32 -10.82 -17.08 -14.73
C LYS A 32 -11.92 -16.62 -13.76
N LYS A 33 -11.60 -15.75 -12.79
CA LYS A 33 -12.56 -15.08 -11.89
C LYS A 33 -13.03 -13.74 -12.45
N GLY A 34 -12.59 -13.36 -13.66
CA GLY A 34 -12.86 -12.05 -14.25
C GLY A 34 -12.22 -10.91 -13.48
N TYR A 35 -11.07 -11.16 -12.84
CA TYR A 35 -10.34 -10.21 -12.01
C TYR A 35 -11.16 -9.61 -10.86
N LEU A 36 -12.10 -10.39 -10.31
CA LEU A 36 -12.98 -9.97 -9.23
C LEU A 36 -12.85 -10.93 -8.04
N GLU A 37 -12.46 -10.39 -6.90
CA GLU A 37 -12.51 -11.15 -5.66
C GLU A 37 -13.98 -11.35 -5.24
N PRO A 38 -14.42 -12.59 -4.95
CA PRO A 38 -15.76 -12.84 -4.48
C PRO A 38 -16.02 -12.10 -3.17
N CYS A 39 -16.94 -11.14 -3.20
CA CYS A 39 -17.33 -10.37 -2.03
C CYS A 39 -18.76 -9.83 -2.16
N ASP A 40 -19.31 -9.39 -1.06
CA ASP A 40 -20.61 -8.77 -0.96
C ASP A 40 -20.59 -7.59 0.03
N GLU A 41 -21.72 -6.93 0.24
CA GLU A 41 -21.87 -5.85 1.23
C GLU A 41 -21.46 -6.28 2.65
N GLY A 42 -21.66 -7.56 2.99
CA GLY A 42 -21.32 -8.13 4.29
C GLY A 42 -19.83 -8.11 4.58
N LEU A 43 -18.98 -8.25 3.55
CA LEU A 43 -17.54 -8.10 3.71
C LEU A 43 -17.17 -6.68 4.14
N PHE A 44 -17.71 -5.66 3.48
CA PHE A 44 -17.42 -4.26 3.81
C PHE A 44 -17.98 -3.85 5.18
N ALA A 45 -19.13 -4.41 5.58
CA ALA A 45 -19.63 -4.25 6.93
C ALA A 45 -18.68 -4.88 7.97
N TRP A 46 -18.12 -6.03 7.68
CA TRP A 46 -17.08 -6.64 8.52
C TRP A 46 -15.81 -5.78 8.56
N PHE A 47 -15.35 -5.24 7.42
CA PHE A 47 -14.21 -4.32 7.38
C PHE A 47 -14.42 -3.12 8.31
N ARG A 48 -15.60 -2.49 8.25
CA ARG A 48 -15.96 -1.41 9.18
C ARG A 48 -15.89 -1.84 10.63
N GLU A 49 -16.42 -3.02 10.96
CA GLU A 49 -16.42 -3.56 12.32
C GLU A 49 -15.00 -3.80 12.84
N GLN A 50 -14.06 -4.14 11.96
CA GLN A 50 -12.63 -4.27 12.29
C GLN A 50 -11.89 -2.92 12.32
N GLY A 51 -12.56 -1.82 12.00
CA GLY A 51 -11.97 -0.47 12.00
C GLY A 51 -11.28 -0.09 10.70
N TYR A 52 -11.40 -0.89 9.64
CA TYR A 52 -10.86 -0.48 8.35
C TYR A 52 -11.70 0.66 7.77
N ASN A 53 -11.03 1.75 7.37
CA ASN A 53 -11.66 2.92 6.80
C ASN A 53 -11.21 3.22 5.36
N VAL A 54 -10.38 2.34 4.79
CA VAL A 54 -9.95 2.40 3.38
C VAL A 54 -9.78 0.99 2.82
N VAL A 55 -10.03 0.83 1.51
CA VAL A 55 -9.72 -0.39 0.74
C VAL A 55 -8.99 0.02 -0.54
N ARG A 56 -7.86 -0.61 -0.83
CA ARG A 56 -7.19 -0.56 -2.12
C ARG A 56 -7.87 -1.58 -3.03
N LEU A 57 -8.60 -1.09 -4.05
CA LEU A 57 -9.32 -1.91 -5.02
C LEU A 57 -8.47 -2.12 -6.26
N GLY A 58 -8.08 -3.37 -6.53
CA GLY A 58 -7.30 -3.72 -7.71
C GLY A 58 -8.13 -3.69 -8.99
N LEU A 59 -7.56 -3.03 -10.00
CA LEU A 59 -7.94 -3.12 -11.41
C LEU A 59 -6.82 -3.83 -12.16
N ILE A 60 -7.16 -4.58 -13.19
CA ILE A 60 -6.19 -5.21 -14.09
C ILE A 60 -6.36 -4.58 -15.47
N TRP A 61 -5.27 -4.14 -16.12
CA TRP A 61 -5.35 -3.51 -17.44
C TRP A 61 -6.05 -4.37 -18.48
N ASP A 62 -5.73 -5.69 -18.53
CA ASP A 62 -6.46 -6.66 -19.40
C ASP A 62 -7.95 -6.72 -19.10
N GLY A 63 -8.35 -6.49 -17.85
CA GLY A 63 -9.77 -6.44 -17.46
C GLY A 63 -10.46 -5.15 -17.89
N VAL A 64 -9.73 -4.05 -17.90
CA VAL A 64 -10.26 -2.73 -18.30
C VAL A 64 -10.28 -2.55 -19.81
N GLU A 65 -9.20 -2.96 -20.51
CA GLU A 65 -8.99 -2.77 -21.95
C GLU A 65 -8.55 -4.08 -22.60
N PRO A 66 -9.48 -5.08 -22.73
CA PRO A 66 -9.16 -6.39 -23.29
C PRO A 66 -8.73 -6.34 -24.76
N GLU A 67 -9.23 -5.36 -25.53
CA GLU A 67 -8.84 -5.08 -26.90
C GLU A 67 -8.43 -3.61 -27.02
N PRO A 68 -7.51 -3.26 -27.96
CA PRO A 68 -6.95 -1.91 -28.02
C PRO A 68 -8.00 -0.81 -28.25
N GLY A 69 -8.25 0.01 -27.23
CA GLY A 69 -9.21 1.11 -27.25
C GLY A 69 -10.66 0.69 -26.98
N GLU A 70 -10.90 -0.58 -26.61
CA GLU A 70 -12.22 -1.08 -26.20
C GLU A 70 -12.23 -1.34 -24.69
N TYR A 71 -13.01 -0.55 -23.94
CA TYR A 71 -13.06 -0.62 -22.48
C TYR A 71 -14.25 -1.45 -22.00
N ASP A 72 -14.02 -2.31 -21.00
CA ASP A 72 -15.06 -3.17 -20.40
C ASP A 72 -15.76 -2.45 -19.24
N ASP A 73 -16.82 -1.69 -19.56
CA ASP A 73 -17.67 -1.01 -18.58
C ASP A 73 -18.45 -1.99 -17.69
N ILE A 74 -18.61 -3.27 -18.09
CA ILE A 74 -19.24 -4.28 -17.26
C ILE A 74 -18.30 -4.68 -16.13
N TYR A 75 -17.02 -4.86 -16.44
CA TYR A 75 -15.99 -5.09 -15.43
C TYR A 75 -15.88 -3.89 -14.47
N LEU A 76 -15.72 -2.68 -15.00
CA LEU A 76 -15.66 -1.46 -14.19
C LEU A 76 -16.91 -1.27 -13.33
N GLY A 77 -18.11 -1.63 -13.84
CA GLY A 77 -19.35 -1.58 -13.09
C GLY A 77 -19.38 -2.48 -11.87
N LYS A 78 -18.72 -3.65 -11.92
CA LYS A 78 -18.58 -4.57 -10.78
C LYS A 78 -17.63 -4.02 -9.72
N ILE A 79 -16.49 -3.43 -10.12
CA ILE A 79 -15.59 -2.74 -9.20
C ILE A 79 -16.30 -1.55 -8.57
N LYS A 80 -17.05 -0.77 -9.34
CA LYS A 80 -17.85 0.35 -8.83
C LYS A 80 -18.91 -0.09 -7.82
N GLN A 81 -19.46 -1.30 -7.97
CA GLN A 81 -20.36 -1.89 -6.97
C GLN A 81 -19.62 -2.17 -5.65
N GLN A 82 -18.37 -2.65 -5.70
CA GLN A 82 -17.55 -2.81 -4.49
C GLN A 82 -17.29 -1.46 -3.81
N ALA A 83 -16.98 -0.43 -4.59
CA ALA A 83 -16.83 0.94 -4.08
C ALA A 83 -18.13 1.46 -3.44
N ALA A 84 -19.30 1.14 -3.99
CA ALA A 84 -20.58 1.50 -3.41
C ALA A 84 -20.87 0.78 -2.08
N TRP A 85 -20.51 -0.50 -1.95
CA TRP A 85 -20.60 -1.21 -0.66
C TRP A 85 -19.63 -0.63 0.38
N ALA A 86 -18.44 -0.23 -0.04
CA ALA A 86 -17.50 0.50 0.83
C ALA A 86 -18.10 1.82 1.32
N GLU A 87 -18.70 2.62 0.42
CA GLU A 87 -19.35 3.89 0.75
C GLU A 87 -20.46 3.73 1.80
N GLN A 88 -21.35 2.75 1.60
CA GLN A 88 -22.45 2.44 2.53
C GLN A 88 -21.95 2.11 3.93
N ASN A 89 -20.70 1.63 4.03
CA ASN A 89 -20.03 1.31 5.29
C ASN A 89 -19.07 2.41 5.77
N GLY A 90 -19.03 3.57 5.11
CA GLY A 90 -18.18 4.70 5.52
C GLY A 90 -16.70 4.45 5.25
N ILE A 91 -16.37 3.60 4.26
CA ILE A 91 -15.02 3.21 3.89
C ILE A 91 -14.61 3.93 2.60
N TYR A 92 -13.45 4.57 2.62
CA TYR A 92 -12.81 5.13 1.42
C TYR A 92 -12.27 4.01 0.53
N VAL A 93 -12.11 4.33 -0.75
CA VAL A 93 -11.42 3.46 -1.70
C VAL A 93 -10.42 4.25 -2.52
N PHE A 94 -9.36 3.60 -2.97
CA PHE A 94 -8.54 4.07 -4.08
C PHE A 94 -8.34 2.93 -5.06
N LEU A 95 -8.19 3.29 -6.33
CA LEU A 95 -8.06 2.32 -7.41
C LEU A 95 -6.58 2.09 -7.71
N ASP A 96 -6.19 0.84 -7.72
CA ASP A 96 -4.85 0.38 -8.04
C ASP A 96 -4.85 -0.29 -9.42
N MET A 97 -3.99 0.16 -10.34
CA MET A 97 -3.75 -0.57 -11.58
C MET A 97 -2.68 -1.61 -11.31
N HIS A 98 -3.16 -2.78 -10.93
CA HIS A 98 -2.33 -3.88 -10.47
C HIS A 98 -1.66 -4.60 -11.64
N GLN A 99 -0.41 -5.00 -11.42
CA GLN A 99 0.35 -5.86 -12.31
C GLN A 99 1.39 -6.65 -11.50
N ASP A 100 1.61 -7.89 -11.93
CA ASP A 100 2.78 -8.69 -11.61
C ASP A 100 3.34 -9.28 -12.89
N LEU A 101 4.66 -9.20 -13.07
CA LEU A 101 5.36 -9.62 -14.28
C LEU A 101 4.88 -8.91 -15.55
N TYR A 102 4.33 -7.69 -15.39
CA TYR A 102 3.82 -6.81 -16.42
C TYR A 102 2.51 -7.29 -17.08
N SER A 103 2.33 -8.58 -17.35
CA SER A 103 1.34 -9.05 -18.31
C SER A 103 0.61 -10.30 -17.87
N VAL A 104 -0.65 -10.40 -18.30
CA VAL A 104 -1.49 -11.60 -18.15
C VAL A 104 -0.94 -12.85 -18.87
N LEU A 105 0.09 -12.70 -19.67
CA LEU A 105 0.80 -13.85 -20.27
C LEU A 105 1.75 -14.54 -19.29
N TYR A 106 2.17 -13.84 -18.22
CA TYR A 106 3.19 -14.31 -17.29
C TYR A 106 2.75 -14.21 -15.83
N GLY A 107 1.89 -13.27 -15.52
CA GLY A 107 1.29 -13.01 -14.22
C GLY A 107 -0.06 -12.34 -14.40
N ASP A 108 -0.13 -11.04 -14.14
CA ASP A 108 -1.30 -10.21 -14.38
C ASP A 108 -0.89 -8.79 -14.84
N GLY A 109 -1.85 -7.94 -15.20
CA GLY A 109 -1.62 -6.57 -15.65
C GLY A 109 -1.96 -6.34 -17.12
N ALA A 110 -0.95 -6.07 -17.96
CA ALA A 110 -1.13 -5.71 -19.36
C ALA A 110 -1.77 -6.83 -20.18
N PRO A 111 -2.70 -6.49 -21.10
CA PRO A 111 -3.26 -7.47 -22.03
C PRO A 111 -2.21 -7.98 -23.02
N ALA A 112 -2.50 -9.14 -23.63
CA ALA A 112 -1.58 -9.77 -24.55
C ALA A 112 -1.18 -8.87 -25.72
N TRP A 113 -2.10 -8.02 -26.23
CA TRP A 113 -1.82 -7.09 -27.32
C TRP A 113 -0.82 -5.98 -26.95
N ALA A 114 -0.69 -5.65 -25.65
CA ALA A 114 0.26 -4.67 -25.13
C ALA A 114 1.61 -5.32 -24.72
N THR A 115 1.76 -6.63 -24.87
CA THR A 115 2.91 -7.40 -24.40
C THR A 115 3.87 -7.68 -25.57
N LEU A 116 4.79 -6.73 -25.83
CA LEU A 116 5.72 -6.79 -26.95
C LEU A 116 7.04 -7.43 -26.51
N THR A 117 7.23 -8.71 -26.79
CA THR A 117 8.39 -9.50 -26.34
C THR A 117 9.48 -9.69 -27.37
N ASP A 118 9.26 -9.26 -28.63
CA ASP A 118 10.15 -9.54 -29.76
C ASP A 118 10.47 -11.04 -29.92
N ASP A 119 9.48 -11.90 -29.65
CA ASP A 119 9.58 -13.37 -29.68
C ASP A 119 10.64 -13.96 -28.71
N LEU A 120 11.06 -13.22 -27.71
CA LEU A 120 11.98 -13.74 -26.68
C LEU A 120 11.26 -14.75 -25.78
N PRO A 121 11.99 -15.79 -25.29
CA PRO A 121 11.38 -16.84 -24.49
C PRO A 121 11.02 -16.33 -23.08
N HIS A 122 9.92 -16.87 -22.54
CA HIS A 122 9.62 -16.75 -21.12
C HIS A 122 10.37 -17.83 -20.33
N VAL A 123 10.86 -17.45 -19.16
CA VAL A 123 11.46 -18.34 -18.17
C VAL A 123 10.66 -18.21 -16.88
N GLU A 124 10.10 -19.31 -16.41
CA GLU A 124 9.50 -19.39 -15.08
C GLU A 124 10.60 -19.67 -14.07
N GLY A 125 10.62 -18.93 -12.94
CA GLY A 125 11.53 -19.18 -11.83
C GLY A 125 10.96 -20.20 -10.83
N GLN A 126 11.65 -20.42 -9.71
CA GLN A 126 11.15 -21.21 -8.58
C GLN A 126 10.09 -20.43 -7.78
N LEU A 127 10.31 -19.12 -7.63
CA LEU A 127 9.31 -18.18 -7.12
C LEU A 127 8.71 -17.42 -8.32
N TRP A 128 7.48 -16.97 -8.15
CA TRP A 128 6.80 -16.19 -9.20
C TRP A 128 7.61 -14.93 -9.60
N SER A 129 8.24 -14.27 -8.62
CA SER A 129 9.03 -13.05 -8.82
C SER A 129 10.37 -13.25 -9.49
N ASP A 130 10.90 -14.51 -9.54
CA ASP A 130 12.17 -14.82 -10.22
C ASP A 130 12.11 -14.47 -11.72
N ALA A 131 10.90 -14.54 -12.33
CA ALA A 131 10.72 -14.19 -13.73
C ALA A 131 11.03 -12.72 -14.05
N TYR A 132 10.97 -11.82 -13.08
CA TYR A 132 11.49 -10.46 -13.25
C TYR A 132 13.00 -10.45 -13.50
N LEU A 133 13.72 -11.38 -12.91
CA LEU A 133 15.17 -11.48 -12.99
C LEU A 133 15.62 -12.33 -14.19
N GLU A 134 14.91 -13.43 -14.46
CA GLU A 134 15.36 -14.49 -15.35
C GLU A 134 14.69 -14.50 -16.72
N SER A 135 13.48 -13.89 -16.86
CA SER A 135 12.71 -13.99 -18.09
C SER A 135 13.04 -12.88 -19.11
N PRO A 136 13.69 -13.22 -20.25
CA PRO A 136 13.91 -12.25 -21.32
C PRO A 136 12.61 -11.65 -21.88
N ALA A 137 11.52 -12.43 -21.93
CA ALA A 137 10.23 -11.96 -22.43
C ALA A 137 9.62 -10.90 -21.51
N VAL A 138 9.63 -11.11 -20.18
CA VAL A 138 9.11 -10.15 -19.18
C VAL A 138 9.91 -8.85 -19.26
N ASN A 139 11.24 -8.92 -19.22
CA ASN A 139 12.10 -7.75 -19.27
C ASN A 139 11.91 -6.97 -20.58
N ARG A 140 11.82 -7.67 -21.72
CA ARG A 140 11.60 -7.02 -23.01
C ARG A 140 10.24 -6.34 -23.10
N ALA A 141 9.18 -6.95 -22.57
CA ALA A 141 7.85 -6.33 -22.55
C ALA A 141 7.84 -5.04 -21.71
N LEU A 142 8.51 -5.05 -20.56
CA LEU A 142 8.72 -3.87 -19.73
C LEU A 142 9.54 -2.79 -20.45
N ASP A 143 10.66 -3.15 -21.07
CA ASP A 143 11.48 -2.20 -21.86
C ASP A 143 10.64 -1.52 -22.96
N ARG A 144 9.83 -2.30 -23.69
CA ARG A 144 8.93 -1.77 -24.74
C ARG A 144 7.88 -0.82 -24.15
N PHE A 145 7.37 -1.11 -22.94
CA PHE A 145 6.46 -0.21 -22.24
C PHE A 145 7.17 1.08 -21.82
N TRP A 146 8.35 0.99 -21.21
CA TRP A 146 9.09 2.17 -20.76
C TRP A 146 9.55 3.05 -21.94
N ASP A 147 9.85 2.46 -23.07
CA ASP A 147 10.19 3.17 -24.31
C ASP A 147 8.96 3.75 -25.02
N ASN A 148 7.75 3.56 -24.46
CA ASN A 148 6.48 3.92 -25.10
C ASN A 148 6.40 3.38 -26.55
N ALA A 149 6.83 2.15 -26.76
CA ALA A 149 6.84 1.51 -28.07
C ALA A 149 5.46 1.52 -28.71
N ALA A 150 5.41 1.65 -30.05
CA ALA A 150 4.16 1.62 -30.77
C ALA A 150 3.51 0.24 -30.69
N GLY A 151 2.30 0.20 -30.15
CA GLY A 151 1.42 -0.95 -30.10
C GLY A 151 0.48 -1.02 -31.31
N PRO A 152 -0.65 -1.76 -31.19
CA PRO A 152 -1.67 -1.83 -32.23
C PRO A 152 -2.16 -0.44 -32.68
N GLY A 153 -2.27 -0.26 -33.99
CA GLY A 153 -2.67 1.02 -34.58
C GLY A 153 -1.60 2.10 -34.53
N GLY A 154 -0.37 1.78 -34.14
CA GLY A 154 0.74 2.73 -34.09
C GLY A 154 0.69 3.70 -32.89
N VAL A 155 -0.16 3.44 -31.91
CA VAL A 155 -0.27 4.22 -30.67
C VAL A 155 0.71 3.70 -29.63
N GLY A 156 1.43 4.59 -28.93
CA GLY A 156 2.36 4.20 -27.87
C GLY A 156 1.69 3.47 -26.70
N LEU A 157 2.37 2.49 -26.10
CA LEU A 157 1.82 1.68 -25.00
C LEU A 157 1.47 2.54 -23.79
N GLN A 158 2.31 3.51 -23.42
CA GLN A 158 2.01 4.44 -22.32
C GLN A 158 0.88 5.43 -22.68
N GLU A 159 0.70 5.74 -23.96
CA GLU A 159 -0.44 6.55 -24.41
C GLU A 159 -1.75 5.79 -24.25
N ARG A 160 -1.76 4.48 -24.58
CA ARG A 160 -2.89 3.60 -24.33
C ARG A 160 -3.20 3.50 -22.83
N TYR A 161 -2.19 3.28 -22.03
CA TYR A 161 -2.31 3.19 -20.58
C TYR A 161 -2.88 4.48 -19.96
N ALA A 162 -2.41 5.64 -20.39
CA ALA A 162 -2.93 6.92 -19.95
C ALA A 162 -4.39 7.16 -20.40
N ALA A 163 -4.73 6.76 -21.64
CA ALA A 163 -6.12 6.84 -22.14
C ALA A 163 -7.05 5.89 -21.39
N MET A 164 -6.61 4.69 -21.05
CA MET A 164 -7.33 3.74 -20.21
C MET A 164 -7.60 4.34 -18.82
N TRP A 165 -6.60 4.93 -18.17
CA TRP A 165 -6.79 5.60 -16.88
C TRP A 165 -7.75 6.78 -16.96
N ARG A 166 -7.73 7.55 -18.06
CA ARG A 166 -8.73 8.61 -18.28
C ARG A 166 -10.14 8.06 -18.30
N HIS A 167 -10.37 6.96 -19.03
CA HIS A 167 -11.67 6.28 -19.07
C HIS A 167 -12.11 5.82 -17.68
N VAL A 168 -11.21 5.19 -16.92
CA VAL A 168 -11.47 4.79 -15.52
C VAL A 168 -11.86 6.00 -14.68
N ALA A 169 -11.12 7.10 -14.75
CA ALA A 169 -11.40 8.31 -13.98
C ALA A 169 -12.77 8.93 -14.33
N GLU A 170 -13.13 8.97 -15.63
CA GLU A 170 -14.45 9.41 -16.09
C GLU A 170 -15.56 8.50 -15.55
N PHE A 171 -15.36 7.16 -15.62
CA PHE A 171 -16.34 6.17 -15.18
C PHE A 171 -16.62 6.25 -13.68
N PHE A 172 -15.60 6.53 -12.86
CA PHE A 172 -15.70 6.66 -11.41
C PHE A 172 -15.89 8.08 -10.89
N SER A 173 -16.16 9.05 -11.76
CA SER A 173 -16.27 10.46 -11.39
C SER A 173 -17.32 10.77 -10.32
N ASP A 174 -18.40 10.00 -10.27
CA ASP A 174 -19.51 10.11 -9.32
C ASP A 174 -19.35 9.27 -8.04
N CYS A 175 -18.19 8.63 -7.80
CA CYS A 175 -17.92 7.87 -6.58
C CYS A 175 -17.43 8.81 -5.46
N PRO A 176 -18.24 9.09 -4.42
CA PRO A 176 -17.90 10.11 -3.41
C PRO A 176 -16.88 9.63 -2.37
N ASN A 177 -16.64 8.33 -2.29
CA ASN A 177 -15.65 7.72 -1.40
C ASN A 177 -14.34 7.35 -2.11
N LEU A 178 -14.23 7.57 -3.42
CA LEU A 178 -12.98 7.39 -4.15
C LEU A 178 -12.03 8.55 -3.83
N ILE A 179 -10.88 8.24 -3.22
CA ILE A 179 -9.90 9.24 -2.83
C ILE A 179 -8.82 9.49 -3.88
N GLY A 180 -8.53 8.52 -4.73
CA GLY A 180 -7.46 8.67 -5.73
C GLY A 180 -7.17 7.42 -6.54
N TYR A 181 -6.08 7.52 -7.31
CA TYR A 181 -5.62 6.55 -8.28
C TYR A 181 -4.17 6.17 -7.98
N ASP A 182 -3.92 4.90 -7.78
CA ASP A 182 -2.61 4.29 -7.68
C ASP A 182 -2.20 3.87 -9.09
N LEU A 183 -1.27 4.63 -9.65
CA LEU A 183 -1.09 4.69 -11.10
C LEU A 183 -0.52 3.41 -11.70
N MET A 184 0.30 2.67 -10.99
CA MET A 184 0.83 1.36 -11.37
C MET A 184 1.43 0.67 -10.15
N ASN A 185 1.00 -0.57 -9.91
CA ASN A 185 1.60 -1.44 -8.91
C ASN A 185 3.05 -1.78 -9.26
N GLU A 186 3.96 -1.60 -8.32
CA GLU A 186 5.36 -2.06 -8.31
C GLU A 186 6.11 -1.93 -9.65
N PRO A 187 6.32 -0.70 -10.13
CA PRO A 187 7.02 -0.48 -11.40
C PRO A 187 8.38 -1.17 -11.44
N TYR A 188 8.53 -2.21 -12.27
CA TYR A 188 9.80 -2.91 -12.46
C TYR A 188 10.56 -2.32 -13.65
N PRO A 189 11.89 -2.08 -13.54
CA PRO A 189 12.65 -1.33 -14.53
C PRO A 189 12.94 -2.08 -15.84
N GLY A 190 12.48 -3.32 -16.02
CA GLY A 190 12.82 -4.14 -17.17
C GLY A 190 14.30 -4.56 -17.12
N THR A 191 14.98 -4.54 -18.25
CA THR A 191 16.40 -4.95 -18.36
C THR A 191 17.32 -4.12 -17.44
N ASP A 192 16.98 -2.86 -17.13
CA ASP A 192 17.76 -2.04 -16.20
C ASP A 192 17.76 -2.62 -14.77
N GLY A 193 16.81 -3.50 -14.42
CA GLY A 193 16.77 -4.23 -13.16
C GLY A 193 17.98 -5.14 -12.94
N GLN A 194 18.61 -5.60 -14.02
CA GLN A 194 19.84 -6.41 -13.94
C GLN A 194 21.02 -5.64 -13.35
N GLU A 195 21.09 -4.32 -13.57
CA GLU A 195 22.15 -3.50 -12.97
C GLU A 195 21.92 -3.33 -11.47
N VAL A 196 20.65 -3.15 -11.05
CA VAL A 196 20.29 -3.09 -9.63
C VAL A 196 20.66 -4.38 -8.90
N LEU A 197 20.25 -5.52 -9.47
CA LEU A 197 20.58 -6.84 -8.91
C LEU A 197 22.09 -7.10 -8.91
N GLY A 198 22.78 -6.77 -9.99
CA GLY A 198 24.24 -6.92 -10.12
C GLY A 198 24.99 -6.14 -9.02
N ALA A 199 24.55 -4.93 -8.70
CA ALA A 199 25.13 -4.13 -7.61
C ALA A 199 24.94 -4.80 -6.25
N ILE A 200 23.73 -5.32 -5.95
CA ILE A 200 23.45 -6.04 -4.70
C ILE A 200 24.34 -7.29 -4.58
N ILE A 201 24.43 -8.08 -5.64
CA ILE A 201 25.22 -9.32 -5.67
C ILE A 201 26.71 -9.00 -5.48
N ALA A 202 27.23 -7.99 -6.16
CA ALA A 202 28.63 -7.58 -6.02
C ALA A 202 28.94 -7.12 -4.59
N ALA A 203 28.08 -6.31 -4.00
CA ALA A 203 28.24 -5.85 -2.61
C ALA A 203 28.17 -7.02 -1.61
N TYR A 204 27.30 -8.00 -1.85
CA TYR A 204 27.23 -9.22 -1.03
C TYR A 204 28.53 -10.03 -1.13
N ALA A 205 29.05 -10.23 -2.33
CA ALA A 205 30.30 -10.92 -2.58
C ALA A 205 31.47 -10.28 -1.83
N GLU A 206 31.58 -8.97 -1.92
CA GLU A 206 32.63 -8.20 -1.25
C GLU A 206 32.48 -8.26 0.28
N THR A 207 31.25 -8.00 0.78
CA THR A 207 31.02 -7.81 2.23
C THR A 207 31.02 -9.12 2.99
N VAL A 208 30.43 -10.20 2.43
CA VAL A 208 30.21 -11.47 3.14
C VAL A 208 31.27 -12.52 2.76
N LEU A 209 31.62 -12.61 1.49
CA LEU A 209 32.51 -13.66 0.97
C LEU A 209 33.96 -13.18 0.85
N GLY A 210 34.22 -11.88 0.93
CA GLY A 210 35.55 -11.29 0.73
C GLY A 210 36.08 -11.49 -0.70
N LEU A 211 35.19 -11.64 -1.69
CA LEU A 211 35.49 -11.88 -3.09
C LEU A 211 35.29 -10.59 -3.90
N THR A 212 36.35 -10.09 -4.52
CA THR A 212 36.30 -8.87 -5.37
C THR A 212 35.99 -9.15 -6.84
N ASP A 213 36.18 -10.40 -7.29
CA ASP A 213 36.02 -10.83 -8.68
C ASP A 213 35.08 -12.06 -8.81
N ALA A 214 34.04 -12.15 -7.97
CA ALA A 214 33.08 -13.25 -8.02
C ALA A 214 32.16 -13.14 -9.23
N ASP A 215 31.86 -14.28 -9.87
CA ASP A 215 30.87 -14.35 -10.94
C ASP A 215 29.47 -14.09 -10.38
N PRO A 216 28.78 -13.00 -10.79
CA PRO A 216 27.43 -12.68 -10.30
C PRO A 216 26.41 -13.81 -10.52
N GLY A 217 26.54 -14.59 -11.61
CA GLY A 217 25.65 -15.72 -11.88
C GLY A 217 25.77 -16.83 -10.84
N GLN A 218 26.99 -17.17 -10.44
CA GLN A 218 27.23 -18.18 -9.40
C GLN A 218 26.73 -17.72 -8.02
N LEU A 219 26.76 -16.41 -7.76
CA LEU A 219 26.26 -15.86 -6.48
C LEU A 219 24.72 -15.76 -6.47
N ALA A 220 24.09 -15.49 -7.62
CA ALA A 220 22.63 -15.51 -7.73
C ALA A 220 22.06 -16.92 -7.46
N GLU A 221 22.77 -18.00 -7.84
CA GLU A 221 22.40 -19.38 -7.54
C GLU A 221 22.27 -19.66 -6.02
N LEU A 222 22.94 -18.86 -5.16
CA LEU A 222 22.80 -18.98 -3.70
C LEU A 222 21.40 -18.59 -3.22
N TRP A 223 20.74 -17.67 -3.92
CA TRP A 223 19.38 -17.25 -3.59
C TRP A 223 18.33 -18.27 -4.03
N PHE A 224 18.57 -19.00 -5.10
CA PHE A 224 17.65 -20.01 -5.61
C PHE A 224 17.75 -21.37 -4.92
N ASP A 225 18.79 -21.61 -4.10
CA ASP A 225 18.97 -22.82 -3.30
C ASP A 225 18.36 -22.60 -1.90
N GLU A 226 17.34 -23.37 -1.53
CA GLU A 226 16.58 -23.20 -0.27
C GLU A 226 17.46 -23.27 0.98
N GLU A 227 18.46 -24.19 1.03
CA GLU A 227 19.36 -24.29 2.20
C GLU A 227 20.28 -23.08 2.28
N LYS A 228 20.82 -22.65 1.15
CA LYS A 228 21.73 -21.50 1.06
C LYS A 228 20.99 -20.18 1.24
N LYS A 229 19.72 -20.08 0.79
CA LYS A 229 18.87 -18.91 1.03
C LYS A 229 18.76 -18.58 2.52
N LEU A 230 18.61 -19.58 3.40
CA LEU A 230 18.59 -19.36 4.84
C LEU A 230 19.92 -18.79 5.37
N GLU A 231 21.06 -19.26 4.85
CA GLU A 231 22.36 -18.71 5.22
C GLU A 231 22.51 -17.25 4.77
N VAL A 232 22.04 -16.95 3.55
CA VAL A 232 22.01 -15.58 3.00
C VAL A 232 21.13 -14.69 3.84
N LEU A 233 19.89 -15.11 4.16
CA LEU A 233 18.97 -14.37 5.04
C LEU A 233 19.56 -14.12 6.43
N ALA A 234 20.20 -15.12 7.02
CA ALA A 234 20.88 -14.99 8.32
C ALA A 234 22.06 -14.00 8.25
N GLY A 235 22.81 -13.98 7.14
CA GLY A 235 23.83 -12.99 6.87
C GLY A 235 23.25 -11.58 6.79
N MET A 236 22.17 -11.41 6.03
CA MET A 236 21.46 -10.13 5.85
C MET A 236 20.66 -9.68 7.07
N ALA A 237 20.61 -10.44 8.16
CA ALA A 237 20.10 -9.99 9.44
C ALA A 237 21.01 -8.95 10.11
N LYS A 238 22.28 -8.88 9.72
CA LYS A 238 23.24 -7.91 10.27
C LYS A 238 23.20 -6.61 9.46
N MET A 239 22.96 -5.50 10.12
CA MET A 239 22.84 -4.19 9.47
C MET A 239 24.14 -3.70 8.83
N GLU A 240 25.30 -4.12 9.35
CA GLU A 240 26.60 -3.88 8.72
C GLU A 240 26.78 -4.59 7.37
N ILE A 241 25.93 -5.59 7.08
CA ILE A 241 25.87 -6.30 5.79
C ILE A 241 24.72 -5.73 4.95
N TYR A 242 23.50 -5.73 5.49
CA TYR A 242 22.30 -5.40 4.72
C TYR A 242 22.29 -3.95 4.20
N ARG A 243 22.69 -2.99 5.03
CA ARG A 243 22.71 -1.57 4.63
C ARG A 243 23.61 -1.31 3.42
N PRO A 244 24.89 -1.75 3.37
CA PRO A 244 25.72 -1.60 2.17
C PRO A 244 25.12 -2.25 0.92
N LEU A 245 24.39 -3.38 1.05
CA LEU A 245 23.74 -4.04 -0.09
C LEU A 245 22.69 -3.14 -0.74
N VAL A 246 21.74 -2.62 0.05
CA VAL A 246 20.69 -1.76 -0.48
C VAL A 246 21.24 -0.40 -0.94
N GLU A 247 22.26 0.14 -0.27
CA GLU A 247 22.90 1.41 -0.66
C GLU A 247 23.68 1.27 -1.97
N SER A 248 24.31 0.12 -2.27
CA SER A 248 25.05 -0.12 -3.50
C SER A 248 24.19 -0.02 -4.77
N ALA A 249 22.92 -0.38 -4.67
CA ALA A 249 21.98 -0.41 -5.79
C ALA A 249 21.19 0.90 -5.98
N THR A 250 21.38 1.88 -5.05
CA THR A 250 20.57 3.10 -5.00
C THR A 250 20.63 3.90 -6.31
N GLU A 251 21.83 4.13 -6.88
CA GLU A 251 21.94 4.96 -8.09
C GLU A 251 21.28 4.31 -9.31
N ALA A 252 21.42 2.99 -9.49
CA ALA A 252 20.80 2.27 -10.61
C ALA A 252 19.26 2.33 -10.50
N SER A 253 18.70 2.06 -9.31
CA SER A 253 17.24 2.15 -9.07
C SER A 253 16.72 3.58 -9.26
N GLN A 254 17.38 4.57 -8.69
CA GLN A 254 16.97 5.98 -8.80
C GLN A 254 17.08 6.52 -10.23
N ARG A 255 18.02 6.03 -11.04
CA ARG A 255 18.12 6.42 -12.45
C ARG A 255 16.88 6.02 -13.23
N PHE A 256 16.38 4.79 -13.08
CA PHE A 256 15.13 4.35 -13.68
C PHE A 256 13.95 5.25 -13.25
N GLU A 257 13.84 5.56 -11.96
CA GLU A 257 12.76 6.41 -11.44
C GLU A 257 12.83 7.84 -12.01
N ARG A 258 14.01 8.40 -12.14
CA ARG A 258 14.19 9.76 -12.72
C ARG A 258 13.98 9.81 -14.22
N GLU A 259 14.49 8.83 -14.96
CA GLU A 259 14.57 8.90 -16.43
C GLU A 259 13.33 8.31 -17.13
N LYS A 260 12.71 7.27 -16.55
CA LYS A 260 11.58 6.55 -17.15
C LYS A 260 10.29 6.75 -16.34
N LEU A 261 10.30 6.39 -15.06
CA LEU A 261 9.10 6.36 -14.22
C LEU A 261 8.47 7.75 -14.03
N ALA A 262 9.29 8.79 -13.80
CA ALA A 262 8.79 10.16 -13.64
C ALA A 262 8.04 10.66 -14.89
N GLY A 263 8.55 10.37 -16.08
CA GLY A 263 7.90 10.71 -17.35
C GLY A 263 6.55 10.01 -17.54
N PHE A 264 6.50 8.72 -17.20
CA PHE A 264 5.29 7.91 -17.24
C PHE A 264 4.23 8.43 -16.26
N PHE A 265 4.59 8.68 -15.01
CA PHE A 265 3.65 9.21 -14.01
C PHE A 265 3.10 10.59 -14.40
N ASN A 266 3.96 11.50 -14.87
CA ASN A 266 3.50 12.82 -15.32
C ASN A 266 2.55 12.72 -16.52
N ARG A 267 2.79 11.80 -17.47
CA ARG A 267 1.89 11.56 -18.62
C ARG A 267 0.54 11.06 -18.14
N THR A 268 0.54 10.01 -17.32
CA THR A 268 -0.70 9.35 -16.85
C THR A 268 -1.50 10.27 -15.95
N ALA A 269 -0.87 10.86 -14.93
CA ALA A 269 -1.54 11.82 -14.05
C ALA A 269 -2.07 13.04 -14.81
N GLY A 270 -1.27 13.59 -15.75
CA GLY A 270 -1.70 14.72 -16.58
C GLY A 270 -2.95 14.42 -17.41
N THR A 271 -3.09 13.17 -17.88
CA THR A 271 -4.26 12.72 -18.63
C THR A 271 -5.48 12.55 -17.72
N ILE A 272 -5.29 11.98 -16.52
CA ILE A 272 -6.36 11.88 -15.51
C ILE A 272 -6.83 13.29 -15.09
N ARG A 273 -5.91 14.25 -14.89
CA ARG A 273 -6.23 15.63 -14.47
C ARG A 273 -7.13 16.38 -15.46
N GLU A 274 -7.19 15.96 -16.71
CA GLU A 274 -8.12 16.55 -17.70
C GLU A 274 -9.60 16.28 -17.35
N VAL A 275 -9.88 15.20 -16.61
CA VAL A 275 -11.25 14.76 -16.26
C VAL A 275 -11.49 14.71 -14.75
N ASP A 276 -10.44 14.58 -13.97
CA ASP A 276 -10.50 14.59 -12.51
C ASP A 276 -9.35 15.43 -11.91
N PRO A 277 -9.60 16.73 -11.67
CA PRO A 277 -8.56 17.66 -11.24
C PRO A 277 -8.24 17.56 -9.71
N GLU A 278 -9.07 16.90 -8.91
CA GLU A 278 -9.02 17.02 -7.45
C GLU A 278 -8.52 15.78 -6.72
N ARG A 279 -8.82 14.54 -7.22
CA ARG A 279 -8.46 13.30 -6.52
C ARG A 279 -6.96 13.10 -6.44
N LEU A 280 -6.55 12.33 -5.44
CA LEU A 280 -5.14 12.08 -5.16
C LEU A 280 -4.50 11.17 -6.22
N MET A 281 -3.23 11.43 -6.52
CA MET A 281 -2.37 10.54 -7.31
C MET A 281 -1.43 9.83 -6.34
N LEU A 282 -1.60 8.53 -6.22
CA LEU A 282 -0.76 7.68 -5.42
C LEU A 282 0.39 7.20 -6.31
N LEU A 283 1.62 7.46 -5.87
CA LEU A 283 2.82 7.12 -6.62
C LEU A 283 3.63 6.10 -5.87
N GLU A 284 3.76 4.95 -6.46
CA GLU A 284 4.65 3.92 -6.00
C GLU A 284 6.10 4.17 -6.42
N THR A 285 6.99 3.43 -5.83
CA THR A 285 8.41 3.45 -6.13
C THR A 285 8.78 2.34 -7.10
N SER A 286 10.03 2.31 -7.58
CA SER A 286 10.56 1.12 -8.21
C SER A 286 10.38 -0.10 -7.28
N TYR A 287 10.03 -1.26 -7.85
CA TYR A 287 9.92 -2.56 -7.15
C TYR A 287 11.05 -2.80 -6.13
N PHE A 288 12.27 -2.45 -6.48
CA PHE A 288 13.44 -2.65 -5.61
C PHE A 288 13.44 -1.79 -4.33
N ALA A 289 12.64 -0.74 -4.26
CA ALA A 289 12.52 0.06 -3.03
C ALA A 289 11.78 -0.69 -1.91
N ASN A 290 11.01 -1.74 -2.23
CA ASN A 290 10.30 -2.58 -1.26
C ASN A 290 11.23 -3.22 -0.23
N MET A 291 12.49 -3.46 -0.60
CA MET A 291 13.52 -3.99 0.28
C MET A 291 14.41 -2.91 0.93
N GLY A 292 14.08 -1.63 0.78
CA GLY A 292 14.79 -0.52 1.44
C GLY A 292 15.88 0.16 0.60
N ILE A 293 15.88 -0.05 -0.73
CA ILE A 293 16.68 0.81 -1.62
C ILE A 293 16.01 2.18 -1.68
N GLU A 294 16.80 3.23 -1.45
CA GLU A 294 16.27 4.59 -1.39
C GLU A 294 15.74 5.07 -2.75
N SER A 295 14.45 5.38 -2.80
CA SER A 295 13.79 5.83 -4.03
C SER A 295 14.21 7.24 -4.43
N GLY A 296 14.44 7.43 -5.73
CA GLY A 296 14.64 8.72 -6.40
C GLY A 296 13.36 9.34 -6.96
N LEU A 297 12.19 8.86 -6.52
CA LEU A 297 10.88 9.33 -7.00
C LEU A 297 10.81 10.86 -7.04
N GLN A 298 10.30 11.40 -8.14
CA GLN A 298 10.17 12.82 -8.38
C GLN A 298 8.74 13.29 -8.08
N PRO A 299 8.55 14.55 -7.65
CA PRO A 299 7.22 15.13 -7.54
C PRO A 299 6.52 15.15 -8.89
N LEU A 300 5.20 14.89 -8.90
CA LEU A 300 4.37 15.15 -10.07
C LEU A 300 4.37 16.64 -10.41
N THR A 301 4.36 16.92 -11.71
CA THR A 301 4.26 18.28 -12.24
C THR A 301 3.15 18.37 -13.27
N ASP A 302 2.45 19.52 -13.28
CA ASP A 302 1.53 19.85 -14.34
C ASP A 302 2.26 20.21 -15.65
N ARG A 303 1.51 20.42 -16.72
CA ARG A 303 2.08 20.81 -18.04
C ARG A 303 2.85 22.14 -18.02
N SER A 304 2.68 22.96 -16.99
CA SER A 304 3.39 24.22 -16.79
C SER A 304 4.64 24.08 -15.91
N GLY A 305 4.93 22.87 -15.44
CA GLY A 305 6.04 22.57 -14.53
C GLY A 305 5.76 22.89 -13.05
N ASN A 306 4.51 23.24 -12.70
CA ASN A 306 4.16 23.43 -11.30
C ASN A 306 3.91 22.07 -10.63
N ARG A 307 4.27 21.98 -9.36
CA ARG A 307 4.04 20.77 -8.56
C ARG A 307 2.55 20.49 -8.41
N ASP A 308 2.14 19.24 -8.66
CA ASP A 308 0.78 18.76 -8.37
C ASP A 308 0.58 18.67 -6.84
N ALA A 309 -0.48 19.33 -6.36
CA ALA A 309 -0.79 19.38 -4.92
C ALA A 309 -1.48 18.10 -4.41
N GLY A 310 -1.97 17.25 -5.30
CA GLY A 310 -2.70 16.02 -4.97
C GLY A 310 -1.84 14.76 -4.98
N MET A 311 -0.51 14.87 -4.86
CA MET A 311 0.40 13.73 -4.82
C MET A 311 0.43 13.09 -3.44
N LEU A 312 0.35 11.75 -3.38
CA LEU A 312 0.70 10.89 -2.26
C LEU A 312 1.90 10.02 -2.60
N TYR A 313 2.73 9.74 -1.61
CA TYR A 313 3.78 8.73 -1.65
C TYR A 313 3.20 7.39 -1.19
N ALA A 314 3.16 6.40 -2.07
CA ALA A 314 2.51 5.11 -1.82
C ALA A 314 3.49 3.94 -1.94
N PRO A 315 4.58 3.89 -1.16
CA PRO A 315 5.57 2.82 -1.25
C PRO A 315 5.02 1.51 -0.70
N HIS A 316 5.61 0.41 -1.13
CA HIS A 316 5.49 -0.90 -0.51
C HIS A 316 6.71 -1.21 0.36
N GLY A 317 6.56 -2.12 1.31
CA GLY A 317 7.68 -2.53 2.15
C GLY A 317 7.49 -3.91 2.77
N TYR A 318 8.45 -4.79 2.49
CA TYR A 318 8.41 -6.18 2.91
C TYR A 318 9.74 -6.64 3.49
N ASP A 319 9.70 -7.42 4.58
CA ASP A 319 10.86 -8.19 5.00
C ASP A 319 11.13 -9.28 3.95
N LEU A 320 12.40 -9.58 3.72
CA LEU A 320 12.86 -10.61 2.76
C LEU A 320 12.30 -12.02 3.05
N VAL A 321 11.76 -12.26 4.25
CA VAL A 321 11.16 -13.56 4.61
C VAL A 321 9.77 -13.77 4.01
N VAL A 322 9.13 -12.72 3.49
CA VAL A 322 7.71 -12.76 3.06
C VAL A 322 7.47 -13.78 1.94
N ASP A 323 8.40 -13.87 0.98
CA ASP A 323 8.33 -14.86 -0.11
C ASP A 323 8.88 -16.24 0.29
N THR A 324 9.07 -16.48 1.60
CA THR A 324 9.59 -17.74 2.12
C THR A 324 8.68 -18.30 3.21
N ASN A 325 8.90 -19.56 3.61
CA ASN A 325 8.23 -20.15 4.79
C ASN A 325 9.08 -19.97 6.07
N HIS A 326 10.06 -19.05 6.07
CA HIS A 326 11.07 -18.91 7.10
C HIS A 326 10.84 -17.66 7.98
N TYR A 327 9.64 -17.52 8.55
CA TYR A 327 9.30 -16.39 9.43
C TYR A 327 10.16 -16.32 10.71
N GLU A 328 10.85 -17.41 11.07
CA GLU A 328 11.87 -17.41 12.12
C GLU A 328 13.11 -16.57 11.78
N ALA A 329 13.36 -16.32 10.48
CA ALA A 329 14.42 -15.45 9.99
C ALA A 329 14.01 -13.97 9.85
N TYR A 330 12.80 -13.60 10.32
CA TYR A 330 12.38 -12.20 10.39
C TYR A 330 13.38 -11.36 11.19
N ASN A 331 13.64 -10.17 10.71
CA ASN A 331 14.57 -9.26 11.37
C ASN A 331 14.00 -7.85 11.52
N GLN A 332 13.78 -7.41 12.76
CA GLN A 332 13.20 -6.11 13.05
C GLN A 332 14.10 -4.96 12.59
N ASP A 333 15.42 -5.05 12.75
CA ASP A 333 16.34 -3.99 12.33
C ASP A 333 16.30 -3.77 10.80
N ARG A 334 16.10 -4.87 10.04
CA ARG A 334 15.90 -4.80 8.58
C ARG A 334 14.60 -4.08 8.21
N VAL A 335 13.51 -4.41 8.89
CA VAL A 335 12.21 -3.75 8.70
C VAL A 335 12.29 -2.27 9.09
N ASP A 336 12.92 -1.95 10.21
CA ASP A 336 13.15 -0.57 10.66
C ASP A 336 13.97 0.22 9.63
N LEU A 337 14.99 -0.40 9.03
CA LEU A 337 15.75 0.21 7.94
C LEU A 337 14.85 0.51 6.74
N ILE A 338 14.08 -0.47 6.26
CA ILE A 338 13.19 -0.32 5.09
C ILE A 338 12.25 0.90 5.29
N PHE A 339 11.50 0.92 6.39
CA PHE A 339 10.55 2.01 6.62
C PHE A 339 11.22 3.34 6.99
N SER A 340 12.41 3.33 7.61
CA SER A 340 13.18 4.57 7.82
C SER A 340 13.66 5.18 6.51
N VAL A 341 14.00 4.37 5.51
CA VAL A 341 14.32 4.82 4.15
C VAL A 341 13.10 5.47 3.51
N HIS A 342 11.94 4.82 3.55
CA HIS A 342 10.69 5.41 3.06
C HIS A 342 10.34 6.73 3.79
N ARG A 343 10.64 6.83 5.10
CA ARG A 343 10.45 8.08 5.85
C ARG A 343 11.32 9.22 5.31
N ARG A 344 12.58 8.95 4.99
CA ARG A 344 13.46 9.97 4.37
C ARG A 344 12.93 10.44 3.02
N VAL A 345 12.48 9.51 2.18
CA VAL A 345 11.89 9.82 0.86
C VAL A 345 10.62 10.68 1.02
N GLN A 346 9.70 10.30 1.91
CA GLN A 346 8.51 11.09 2.23
C GLN A 346 8.86 12.52 2.67
N GLN A 347 9.85 12.65 3.55
CA GLN A 347 10.31 13.98 4.04
C GLN A 347 10.91 14.81 2.91
N ARG A 348 11.72 14.20 2.04
CA ARG A 348 12.28 14.86 0.85
C ARG A 348 11.18 15.33 -0.10
N LEU A 349 10.19 14.50 -0.35
CA LEU A 349 9.05 14.82 -1.20
C LEU A 349 8.09 15.81 -0.53
N ASN A 350 8.06 15.86 0.80
CA ASN A 350 7.11 16.64 1.60
C ASN A 350 5.65 16.40 1.18
N VAL A 351 5.23 15.14 1.17
CA VAL A 351 3.87 14.68 0.85
C VAL A 351 3.38 13.69 1.92
N PRO A 352 2.07 13.42 2.03
CA PRO A 352 1.59 12.34 2.86
C PRO A 352 2.10 10.99 2.36
N ALA A 353 2.27 10.01 3.27
CA ALA A 353 2.51 8.63 2.92
C ALA A 353 1.28 7.76 3.22
N LEU A 354 0.96 6.88 2.28
CA LEU A 354 0.07 5.75 2.44
C LEU A 354 0.83 4.53 1.96
N ILE A 355 1.23 3.65 2.88
CA ILE A 355 1.93 2.41 2.52
C ILE A 355 0.92 1.51 1.80
N GLY A 356 1.09 1.38 0.47
CA GLY A 356 0.14 0.72 -0.41
C GLY A 356 0.04 -0.78 -0.11
N GLU A 357 1.20 -1.40 0.16
CA GLU A 357 1.28 -2.79 0.53
C GLU A 357 2.34 -3.06 1.59
N TRP A 358 2.03 -4.00 2.46
CA TRP A 358 2.91 -4.55 3.47
C TRP A 358 2.30 -5.81 4.09
N GLY A 359 3.12 -6.63 4.74
CA GLY A 359 2.65 -7.83 5.42
C GLY A 359 2.77 -9.06 4.55
N ALA A 360 1.77 -9.41 3.75
CA ALA A 360 1.70 -10.61 2.91
C ALA A 360 1.96 -11.91 3.69
N TYR A 361 1.50 -11.96 4.95
CA TYR A 361 1.78 -13.08 5.85
C TYR A 361 0.81 -14.24 5.62
N ASN A 362 1.30 -15.45 5.89
CA ASN A 362 0.46 -16.63 6.02
C ASN A 362 -0.11 -16.78 7.46
N ASP A 363 -0.66 -17.93 7.79
CA ASP A 363 -1.27 -18.26 9.09
C ASP A 363 -0.25 -18.63 10.21
N HIS A 364 1.04 -18.38 10.00
CA HIS A 364 2.05 -18.69 11.01
C HIS A 364 1.84 -17.86 12.29
N PRO A 365 1.91 -18.45 13.50
CA PRO A 365 1.63 -17.73 14.76
C PRO A 365 2.49 -16.49 15.02
N ALA A 366 3.73 -16.43 14.51
CA ALA A 366 4.61 -15.29 14.64
C ALA A 366 4.06 -14.02 13.99
N THR A 367 3.19 -14.16 12.98
CA THR A 367 2.69 -13.03 12.17
C THR A 367 1.87 -12.02 12.96
N TYR A 368 1.26 -12.44 14.09
CA TYR A 368 0.66 -11.50 15.05
C TYR A 368 1.69 -10.49 15.59
N GLY A 369 2.86 -10.98 16.04
CA GLY A 369 3.93 -10.13 16.56
C GLY A 369 4.53 -9.23 15.49
N LEU A 370 4.76 -9.78 14.28
CA LEU A 370 5.30 -9.05 13.12
C LEU A 370 4.37 -7.92 12.70
N THR A 371 3.07 -8.18 12.63
CA THR A 371 2.05 -7.16 12.33
C THR A 371 2.09 -6.01 13.32
N LYS A 372 2.12 -6.31 14.64
CA LYS A 372 2.20 -5.27 15.68
C LYS A 372 3.47 -4.42 15.58
N ALA A 373 4.59 -5.03 15.24
CA ALA A 373 5.87 -4.33 15.11
C ALA A 373 5.84 -3.32 13.95
N ILE A 374 5.32 -3.72 12.78
CA ILE A 374 5.19 -2.81 11.62
C ILE A 374 4.15 -1.71 11.89
N VAL A 375 3.01 -2.07 12.47
CA VAL A 375 1.98 -1.09 12.85
C VAL A 375 2.52 -0.03 13.81
N ALA A 376 3.40 -0.40 14.75
CA ALA A 376 4.01 0.55 15.67
C ALA A 376 4.89 1.60 14.94
N LEU A 377 5.56 1.23 13.85
CA LEU A 377 6.30 2.18 12.99
C LEU A 377 5.32 3.15 12.27
N PHE A 378 4.19 2.63 11.78
CA PHE A 378 3.18 3.48 11.12
C PHE A 378 2.52 4.46 12.11
N GLU A 379 2.31 4.04 13.36
CA GLU A 379 1.86 4.92 14.45
C GLU A 379 2.89 6.01 14.76
N GLU A 380 4.17 5.66 14.84
CA GLU A 380 5.28 6.61 15.07
C GLU A 380 5.38 7.64 13.95
N TYR A 381 5.24 7.20 12.68
CA TYR A 381 5.38 8.07 11.52
C TYR A 381 4.07 8.78 11.13
N LEU A 382 2.96 8.46 11.80
CA LEU A 382 1.60 8.94 11.48
C LEU A 382 1.19 8.60 10.04
N TRP A 383 1.53 7.39 9.60
CA TRP A 383 1.26 6.93 8.26
C TRP A 383 -0.07 6.21 8.13
N SER A 384 -0.64 6.35 6.94
CA SER A 384 -1.73 5.50 6.46
C SER A 384 -1.18 4.22 5.86
N SER A 385 -1.99 3.14 5.83
CA SER A 385 -1.53 1.87 5.24
C SER A 385 -2.67 0.95 4.82
N THR A 386 -2.42 0.09 3.83
CA THR A 386 -3.27 -1.03 3.43
C THR A 386 -2.49 -2.33 3.46
N TYR A 387 -2.97 -3.30 4.24
CA TYR A 387 -2.34 -4.62 4.40
C TYR A 387 -2.53 -5.47 3.12
N TRP A 388 -1.50 -6.14 2.65
CA TRP A 388 -1.58 -7.13 1.57
C TRP A 388 -1.84 -8.52 2.14
N CYS A 389 -2.93 -9.20 1.84
CA CYS A 389 -4.17 -8.76 1.20
C CYS A 389 -5.35 -9.55 1.78
N TRP A 390 -6.58 -9.20 1.41
CA TRP A 390 -7.74 -10.02 1.70
C TRP A 390 -7.66 -11.36 0.97
N THR A 391 -7.84 -12.46 1.70
CA THR A 391 -7.85 -13.83 1.19
C THR A 391 -8.84 -14.69 1.98
N ASP A 392 -9.18 -15.86 1.45
CA ASP A 392 -9.86 -16.89 2.23
C ASP A 392 -8.99 -17.25 3.46
N GLY A 393 -9.58 -17.25 4.67
CA GLY A 393 -8.85 -17.49 5.92
C GLY A 393 -8.27 -16.22 6.59
N PHE A 394 -8.38 -15.05 5.95
CA PHE A 394 -7.90 -13.79 6.55
C PHE A 394 -8.44 -13.54 7.97
N LYS A 395 -9.72 -13.85 8.20
CA LYS A 395 -10.40 -13.57 9.48
C LYS A 395 -9.82 -14.36 10.64
N GLU A 396 -9.34 -15.56 10.37
CA GLU A 396 -8.81 -16.52 11.34
C GLU A 396 -7.29 -16.41 11.51
N ALA A 397 -6.62 -15.70 10.61
CA ALA A 397 -5.17 -15.59 10.62
C ALA A 397 -4.67 -14.76 11.80
N PRO A 398 -3.51 -15.12 12.40
CA PRO A 398 -2.95 -14.40 13.55
C PRO A 398 -2.67 -12.92 13.26
N TYR A 399 -2.24 -12.57 12.06
CA TYR A 399 -1.99 -11.19 11.65
C TYR A 399 -3.25 -10.31 11.70
N ALA A 400 -4.45 -10.86 11.44
CA ALA A 400 -5.69 -10.09 11.48
C ALA A 400 -5.97 -9.52 12.88
N ALA A 401 -5.62 -10.27 13.94
CA ALA A 401 -5.72 -9.76 15.31
C ALA A 401 -4.76 -8.59 15.58
N GLY A 402 -3.61 -8.56 14.92
CA GLY A 402 -2.67 -7.44 14.97
C GLY A 402 -3.14 -6.20 14.21
N LEU A 403 -4.01 -6.37 13.22
CA LEU A 403 -4.60 -5.27 12.45
C LEU A 403 -5.77 -4.61 13.20
N ASN A 404 -6.50 -5.35 14.03
CA ASN A 404 -7.66 -4.84 14.79
C ASN A 404 -7.20 -4.09 16.05
N ARG A 405 -7.09 -2.76 15.94
CA ARG A 405 -6.59 -1.88 16.99
C ARG A 405 -7.31 -0.54 17.02
N ALA A 406 -7.26 0.16 18.17
CA ALA A 406 -7.74 1.53 18.22
C ALA A 406 -6.76 2.52 17.57
N TYR A 407 -7.29 3.50 16.84
CA TYR A 407 -6.50 4.55 16.19
C TYR A 407 -7.38 5.76 15.81
N PRO A 408 -6.81 6.97 15.63
CA PRO A 408 -7.58 8.14 15.20
C PRO A 408 -7.95 8.03 13.71
N HIS A 409 -9.25 7.94 13.39
CA HIS A 409 -9.77 8.04 12.03
C HIS A 409 -9.61 9.43 11.46
N ALA A 410 -9.91 10.45 12.29
CA ALA A 410 -9.76 11.86 11.94
C ALA A 410 -9.50 12.66 13.21
N THR A 411 -8.53 13.55 13.19
CA THR A 411 -8.16 14.40 14.32
C THR A 411 -8.49 15.85 14.02
N GLY A 412 -9.38 16.46 14.78
CA GLY A 412 -9.73 17.88 14.71
C GLY A 412 -8.62 18.73 15.29
N GLY A 413 -7.61 18.98 14.44
CA GLY A 413 -6.39 19.67 14.79
C GLY A 413 -5.12 18.95 14.35
N GLU A 414 -4.01 19.26 15.00
CA GLU A 414 -2.70 18.68 14.69
C GLU A 414 -2.42 17.45 15.53
N LEU A 415 -2.50 16.25 14.94
CA LEU A 415 -2.09 15.00 15.57
C LEU A 415 -0.57 15.00 15.76
N LEU A 416 -0.12 14.85 17.01
CA LEU A 416 1.30 14.84 17.37
C LEU A 416 1.84 13.41 17.49
N ARG A 417 1.07 12.55 18.14
CA ARG A 417 1.38 11.12 18.29
C ARG A 417 0.15 10.32 18.65
N TYR A 418 0.17 9.02 18.38
CA TYR A 418 -0.74 8.05 18.97
C TYR A 418 -0.04 6.69 19.07
N ARG A 419 -0.54 5.84 19.97
CA ARG A 419 -0.07 4.47 20.16
C ARG A 419 -1.15 3.60 20.76
N TYR A 420 -1.26 2.37 20.25
CA TYR A 420 -2.12 1.36 20.82
C TYR A 420 -1.32 0.30 21.60
N ASP A 421 -1.68 0.11 22.85
CA ASP A 421 -1.17 -0.95 23.73
C ASP A 421 -2.11 -2.15 23.62
N TYR A 422 -1.69 -3.19 22.92
CA TYR A 422 -2.49 -4.40 22.70
C TYR A 422 -2.74 -5.19 23.98
N ASP A 423 -1.80 -5.20 24.93
CA ASP A 423 -1.89 -5.97 26.17
C ASP A 423 -2.88 -5.30 27.15
N ALA A 424 -2.87 -3.98 27.19
CA ALA A 424 -3.81 -3.18 27.99
C ALA A 424 -5.12 -2.87 27.26
N GLY A 425 -5.22 -3.13 25.95
CA GLY A 425 -6.37 -2.71 25.13
C GLY A 425 -6.58 -1.19 25.12
N ARG A 426 -5.49 -0.40 25.14
CA ARG A 426 -5.53 1.03 25.42
C ARG A 426 -4.91 1.86 24.32
N LEU A 427 -5.62 2.89 23.86
CA LEU A 427 -5.09 3.94 23.01
C LEU A 427 -4.62 5.13 23.85
N GLU A 428 -3.46 5.66 23.50
CA GLU A 428 -2.99 6.98 23.96
C GLU A 428 -2.70 7.84 22.73
N MET A 429 -3.17 9.10 22.73
CA MET A 429 -2.88 10.07 21.68
C MET A 429 -2.74 11.47 22.22
N ASP A 430 -1.90 12.28 21.57
CA ASP A 430 -1.74 13.70 21.84
C ASP A 430 -1.97 14.49 20.54
N TYR A 431 -2.69 15.60 20.65
CA TYR A 431 -2.95 16.50 19.53
C TYR A 431 -3.19 17.94 20.01
N VAL A 432 -3.00 18.91 19.13
CA VAL A 432 -3.35 20.32 19.36
C VAL A 432 -4.72 20.56 18.74
N PRO A 433 -5.79 20.80 19.53
CA PRO A 433 -7.15 20.90 19.03
C PRO A 433 -7.40 22.23 18.28
N ASP A 434 -8.12 22.16 17.18
CA ASP A 434 -8.60 23.32 16.42
C ASP A 434 -10.08 23.67 16.70
N GLY A 435 -10.74 22.90 17.56
CA GLY A 435 -12.17 22.99 17.88
C GLY A 435 -13.05 22.04 17.05
N GLY A 436 -12.45 21.31 16.10
CA GLY A 436 -13.12 20.28 15.31
C GLY A 436 -13.32 18.96 16.07
N GLU A 437 -13.98 18.02 15.41
CA GLU A 437 -14.21 16.69 15.96
C GLU A 437 -12.98 15.80 15.76
N THR A 438 -12.57 15.11 16.82
CA THR A 438 -11.62 13.99 16.74
C THR A 438 -12.39 12.68 16.83
N VAL A 439 -12.31 11.87 15.78
CA VAL A 439 -13.02 10.59 15.66
C VAL A 439 -12.01 9.46 15.76
N ILE A 440 -12.22 8.56 16.70
CA ILE A 440 -11.30 7.46 17.03
C ILE A 440 -12.07 6.16 16.89
N TYR A 441 -11.53 5.20 16.15
CA TYR A 441 -12.02 3.83 16.20
C TYR A 441 -11.48 3.13 17.44
N HIS A 442 -12.33 2.33 18.10
CA HIS A 442 -11.93 1.45 19.19
C HIS A 442 -12.58 0.06 19.03
N PRO A 443 -11.78 -1.05 19.06
CA PRO A 443 -12.30 -2.40 18.80
C PRO A 443 -13.28 -2.90 19.86
N HIS A 444 -13.27 -2.28 21.05
CA HIS A 444 -14.14 -2.63 22.17
C HIS A 444 -15.07 -1.48 22.58
N ALA A 445 -15.48 -0.62 21.65
CA ALA A 445 -16.29 0.56 21.95
C ALA A 445 -17.57 0.22 22.74
N ALA A 446 -18.21 -0.92 22.46
CA ALA A 446 -19.40 -1.36 23.18
C ALA A 446 -19.17 -1.72 24.67
N ARG A 447 -17.91 -1.92 25.07
CA ARG A 447 -17.53 -2.26 26.45
C ARG A 447 -16.95 -1.07 27.22
N LEU A 448 -16.76 0.08 26.57
CA LEU A 448 -16.23 1.28 27.22
C LEU A 448 -17.31 1.84 28.17
N GLY A 449 -17.01 1.82 29.47
CA GLY A 449 -17.88 2.38 30.52
C GLY A 449 -17.60 3.86 30.80
N GLU A 450 -18.34 4.41 31.77
CA GLU A 450 -18.06 5.74 32.31
C GLU A 450 -16.61 5.82 32.83
N GLY A 451 -15.83 6.81 32.37
CA GLY A 451 -14.44 7.00 32.76
C GLY A 451 -13.42 6.23 31.94
N ALA A 452 -13.85 5.41 30.96
CA ALA A 452 -12.91 4.74 30.02
C ALA A 452 -12.20 5.72 29.08
N VAL A 453 -12.70 6.94 28.92
CA VAL A 453 -12.06 8.02 28.15
C VAL A 453 -11.57 9.09 29.12
N VAL A 454 -10.27 9.24 29.23
CA VAL A 454 -9.62 10.25 30.06
C VAL A 454 -8.97 11.30 29.17
N ILE A 455 -9.32 12.56 29.38
CA ILE A 455 -8.79 13.68 28.63
C ILE A 455 -8.08 14.62 29.61
N THR A 456 -6.86 15.03 29.28
CA THR A 456 -6.07 15.99 30.06
C THR A 456 -5.54 17.09 29.16
N GLY A 457 -5.28 18.26 29.70
CA GLY A 457 -4.75 19.43 28.96
C GLY A 457 -5.82 20.40 28.45
N ALA A 458 -7.10 20.06 28.53
CA ALA A 458 -8.20 21.00 28.25
C ALA A 458 -9.40 20.74 29.13
N GLU A 459 -10.15 21.80 29.48
CA GLU A 459 -11.43 21.73 30.17
C GLU A 459 -12.58 21.84 29.15
N GLY A 460 -13.78 21.36 29.53
CA GLY A 460 -14.98 21.47 28.70
C GLY A 460 -15.03 20.53 27.48
N CYS A 461 -14.21 19.51 27.48
CA CYS A 461 -14.23 18.47 26.44
C CYS A 461 -15.55 17.67 26.52
N GLN A 462 -16.07 17.30 25.35
CA GLN A 462 -17.24 16.42 25.22
C GLN A 462 -16.80 15.10 24.60
N VAL A 463 -17.40 14.00 25.08
CA VAL A 463 -17.11 12.63 24.57
C VAL A 463 -18.43 11.97 24.22
N GLU A 464 -18.46 11.32 23.09
CA GLU A 464 -19.55 10.47 22.65
C GLU A 464 -19.00 9.12 22.18
N ILE A 465 -19.59 8.02 22.66
CA ILE A 465 -19.23 6.65 22.28
C ILE A 465 -20.38 6.07 21.46
N ARG A 466 -20.10 5.62 20.25
CA ARG A 466 -21.06 5.02 19.33
C ARG A 466 -20.56 3.63 18.87
N PRO A 467 -20.96 2.56 19.57
CA PRO A 467 -20.70 1.21 19.08
C PRO A 467 -21.36 1.00 17.72
N TYR A 468 -20.70 0.25 16.85
CA TYR A 468 -21.36 -0.21 15.64
C TYR A 468 -22.50 -1.17 16.00
N ARG A 469 -23.64 -1.03 15.34
CA ARG A 469 -24.72 -2.02 15.46
C ARG A 469 -24.28 -3.25 14.68
N GLY A 470 -24.10 -4.38 15.36
CA GLY A 470 -23.83 -5.64 14.70
C GLY A 470 -24.90 -5.93 13.67
N MET A 471 -24.54 -6.50 12.52
CA MET A 471 -25.55 -7.11 11.67
C MET A 471 -26.29 -8.16 12.51
N GLU A 472 -27.61 -8.04 12.62
CA GLU A 472 -28.45 -9.14 13.11
C GLU A 472 -28.11 -10.36 12.22
N SER A 473 -27.56 -11.41 12.84
CA SER A 473 -27.27 -12.65 12.14
C SER A 473 -28.57 -13.11 11.46
N ARG A 474 -28.61 -13.13 10.12
CA ARG A 474 -29.76 -13.66 9.35
C ARG A 474 -30.02 -15.14 9.63
N GLN A 475 -29.18 -15.79 10.44
CA GLN A 475 -29.34 -17.16 10.92
C GLN A 475 -28.69 -17.23 12.31
N GLY A 476 -29.47 -17.33 13.36
CA GLY A 476 -29.24 -17.61 14.77
C GLY A 476 -27.91 -18.22 15.29
N GLU A 477 -26.80 -17.96 14.65
CA GLU A 477 -25.46 -18.36 15.09
C GLU A 477 -24.87 -17.32 16.03
N SER A 478 -24.80 -17.66 17.32
CA SER A 478 -24.03 -16.92 18.31
C SER A 478 -22.55 -16.94 17.92
N ARG A 479 -21.93 -15.77 17.77
CA ARG A 479 -20.46 -15.66 17.58
C ARG A 479 -19.73 -16.36 18.74
N PRO A 480 -18.68 -17.19 18.44
CA PRO A 480 -17.97 -17.97 19.48
C PRO A 480 -17.27 -17.14 20.56
N ASP A 481 -17.04 -15.87 20.36
CA ASP A 481 -16.21 -14.95 21.16
C ASP A 481 -16.98 -13.86 21.92
N GLY A 482 -18.28 -14.00 22.10
CA GLY A 482 -19.07 -13.06 22.92
C GLY A 482 -19.10 -11.62 22.42
N GLY A 483 -18.80 -11.39 21.13
CA GLY A 483 -19.09 -10.21 20.34
C GLY A 483 -18.66 -8.87 20.96
N ALA A 484 -17.37 -8.63 21.12
CA ALA A 484 -16.89 -7.25 21.30
C ALA A 484 -17.19 -6.48 20.02
N GLN A 485 -18.09 -5.49 20.11
CA GLN A 485 -18.42 -4.64 18.97
C GLN A 485 -17.49 -3.43 18.97
N GLY A 486 -16.74 -3.27 17.88
CA GLY A 486 -16.02 -2.05 17.58
C GLY A 486 -16.97 -0.86 17.44
N GLY A 487 -16.43 0.33 17.39
CA GLY A 487 -17.21 1.54 17.20
C GLY A 487 -16.35 2.79 17.25
N LEU A 488 -17.02 3.93 17.27
CA LEU A 488 -16.36 5.23 17.24
C LEU A 488 -16.48 5.94 18.58
N VAL A 489 -15.37 6.55 19.00
CA VAL A 489 -15.32 7.50 20.10
C VAL A 489 -15.05 8.87 19.49
N THR A 490 -15.98 9.81 19.70
CA THR A 490 -15.85 11.19 19.24
C THR A 490 -15.47 12.07 20.41
N VAL A 491 -14.39 12.82 20.28
CA VAL A 491 -13.92 13.83 21.24
C VAL A 491 -14.05 15.21 20.61
N ARG A 492 -14.67 16.15 21.32
CA ARG A 492 -14.68 17.57 20.97
C ARG A 492 -13.94 18.33 22.06
N ALA A 493 -12.75 18.78 21.76
CA ALA A 493 -11.98 19.66 22.63
C ALA A 493 -12.08 21.10 22.13
N PRO A 494 -12.21 22.10 23.03
CA PRO A 494 -12.13 23.50 22.65
C PRO A 494 -10.83 23.80 21.92
N LYS A 495 -10.87 24.72 20.95
CA LYS A 495 -9.65 25.19 20.26
C LYS A 495 -8.65 25.74 21.29
N GLY A 496 -7.39 25.33 21.15
CA GLY A 496 -6.31 25.73 22.04
C GLY A 496 -4.94 25.63 21.37
N ASP A 497 -3.95 26.29 21.97
CA ASP A 497 -2.55 26.24 21.49
C ASP A 497 -1.73 25.17 22.25
N ALA A 498 -2.29 24.60 23.32
CA ALA A 498 -1.66 23.54 24.09
C ALA A 498 -2.17 22.18 23.63
N SER A 499 -1.31 21.16 23.75
CA SER A 499 -1.68 19.78 23.43
C SER A 499 -2.67 19.22 24.44
N VAL A 500 -3.59 18.41 23.92
CA VAL A 500 -4.55 17.61 24.68
C VAL A 500 -4.12 16.15 24.57
N SER A 501 -4.09 15.47 25.72
CA SER A 501 -3.85 14.02 25.77
C SER A 501 -5.17 13.28 25.96
N VAL A 502 -5.42 12.28 25.12
CA VAL A 502 -6.59 11.39 25.19
C VAL A 502 -6.11 9.98 25.44
N ARG A 503 -6.70 9.34 26.46
CA ARG A 503 -6.50 7.92 26.77
C ARG A 503 -7.84 7.20 26.72
N ILE A 504 -7.92 6.07 26.02
CA ILE A 504 -9.14 5.27 25.88
C ILE A 504 -8.84 3.82 26.19
N GLY A 505 -9.65 3.21 27.07
CA GLY A 505 -9.51 1.82 27.49
C GLY A 505 -8.63 1.65 28.74
N GLY A 506 -8.34 0.39 29.14
CA GLY A 506 -7.61 0.02 30.35
C GLY A 506 -8.50 -0.62 31.38
#